data_60641e8bd9354e62b763afc1c7c2eb6d
#
_entry.id   60641e8bd9354e62b763afc1c7c2eb6d
#
_cell.length_a   1.000
_cell.length_b   1.000
_cell.length_c   1.000
_cell.angle_alpha   90.00
_cell.angle_beta   90.00
_cell.angle_gamma   90.00
#
_symmetry.space_group_name_H-M   'P 1'
#
loop_
_entity.id
_entity.type
_entity.pdbx_description
1 polymer ?
#
loop_
_entity_poly.entity_id
_entity_poly.type
_entity_poly.pdbx_seq_one_letter_code
_entity_poly.pdbx_strand_id
1 'polypeptide(L)'
;MPTPIAVDHLVAGVLEDVAAREARVSFKEVKARSRDMEPPRDARAALLRTGCSVITELKRAVPYGGEIAHVGSAEQMAEWARTFEHCGVHLMACQTDFRRFHGSLEDMAAARAAIDIPMMSRDLIVDPYQIHEARCFGADAIPLQVELLEQARLEALLDRVESLGMAAIVEVRNCAEVDRAIKAGS
;
A
#
# COMPACT_ATOMS: atom_id res chain seq x y z
N MET A 1 -27.80 8.18 2.72
CA MET A 1 -26.55 7.53 2.31
C MET A 1 -25.62 8.61 1.80
N PRO A 2 -24.36 8.68 2.20
CA PRO A 2 -23.44 9.64 1.63
C PRO A 2 -23.28 9.40 0.13
N THR A 3 -23.22 10.48 -0.66
CA THR A 3 -23.00 10.42 -2.10
C THR A 3 -21.64 9.76 -2.36
N PRO A 4 -21.53 8.80 -3.30
CA PRO A 4 -20.22 8.26 -3.66
C PRO A 4 -19.30 9.41 -4.09
N ILE A 5 -18.12 9.48 -3.51
CA ILE A 5 -17.09 10.43 -3.93
C ILE A 5 -16.69 10.01 -5.35
N ALA A 6 -16.76 10.92 -6.31
CA ALA A 6 -16.33 10.62 -7.68
C ALA A 6 -14.83 10.25 -7.67
N VAL A 7 -14.43 9.28 -8.49
CA VAL A 7 -13.04 8.79 -8.61
C VAL A 7 -12.08 9.96 -8.83
N ASP A 8 -12.44 10.92 -9.68
CA ASP A 8 -11.61 12.10 -9.97
C ASP A 8 -11.32 12.94 -8.72
N HIS A 9 -12.28 13.09 -7.80
CA HIS A 9 -12.07 13.80 -6.55
C HIS A 9 -11.16 13.03 -5.57
N LEU A 10 -11.25 11.69 -5.59
CA LEU A 10 -10.34 10.85 -4.80
C LEU A 10 -8.90 11.01 -5.28
N VAL A 11 -8.69 10.88 -6.59
CA VAL A 11 -7.37 11.01 -7.23
C VAL A 11 -6.81 12.42 -7.00
N ALA A 12 -7.61 13.47 -7.20
CA ALA A 12 -7.18 14.85 -6.96
C ALA A 12 -6.69 15.06 -5.51
N GLY A 13 -7.44 14.57 -4.52
CA GLY A 13 -7.04 14.67 -3.11
C GLY A 13 -5.74 13.93 -2.79
N VAL A 14 -5.53 12.75 -3.40
CA VAL A 14 -4.27 12.01 -3.25
C VAL A 14 -3.09 12.78 -3.86
N LEU A 15 -3.28 13.35 -5.06
CA LEU A 15 -2.24 14.14 -5.73
C LEU A 15 -1.87 15.41 -4.96
N GLU A 16 -2.83 16.07 -4.30
CA GLU A 16 -2.56 17.19 -3.39
C GLU A 16 -1.66 16.76 -2.22
N ASP A 17 -1.95 15.61 -1.60
CA ASP A 17 -1.16 15.06 -0.50
C ASP A 17 0.24 14.66 -0.96
N VAL A 18 0.36 14.06 -2.15
CA VAL A 18 1.66 13.75 -2.77
C VAL A 18 2.47 15.02 -2.98
N ALA A 19 1.87 16.06 -3.59
CA ALA A 19 2.55 17.33 -3.82
C ALA A 19 3.05 17.99 -2.51
N ALA A 20 2.25 17.91 -1.44
CA ALA A 20 2.64 18.42 -0.13
C ALA A 20 3.82 17.64 0.49
N ARG A 21 3.88 16.32 0.29
CA ARG A 21 5.00 15.49 0.75
C ARG A 21 6.25 15.71 -0.11
N GLU A 22 6.11 15.77 -1.44
CA GLU A 22 7.20 16.03 -2.37
C GLU A 22 7.86 17.41 -2.15
N ALA A 23 7.09 18.41 -1.73
CA ALA A 23 7.63 19.72 -1.33
C ALA A 23 8.54 19.66 -0.09
N ARG A 24 8.42 18.63 0.75
CA ARG A 24 9.26 18.42 1.94
C ARG A 24 10.46 17.52 1.65
N VAL A 25 10.23 16.44 0.90
CA VAL A 25 11.25 15.48 0.48
C VAL A 25 11.10 15.26 -1.02
N SER A 26 12.06 15.73 -1.81
CA SER A 26 11.97 15.71 -3.26
C SER A 26 11.89 14.28 -3.83
N PHE A 27 11.23 14.13 -4.98
CA PHE A 27 11.18 12.84 -5.69
C PHE A 27 12.56 12.24 -5.93
N LYS A 28 13.54 13.08 -6.27
CA LYS A 28 14.94 12.66 -6.47
C LYS A 28 15.50 12.00 -5.21
N GLU A 29 15.24 12.58 -4.05
CA GLU A 29 15.72 12.08 -2.76
C GLU A 29 15.03 10.78 -2.36
N VAL A 30 13.68 10.73 -2.41
CA VAL A 30 12.90 9.53 -2.11
C VAL A 30 13.30 8.38 -3.04
N LYS A 31 13.50 8.66 -4.33
CA LYS A 31 13.96 7.69 -5.33
C LYS A 31 15.36 7.16 -5.04
N ALA A 32 16.27 7.99 -4.55
CA ALA A 32 17.60 7.54 -4.15
C ALA A 32 17.52 6.64 -2.92
N ARG A 33 16.87 7.10 -1.85
CA ARG A 33 16.68 6.35 -0.59
C ARG A 33 16.04 4.98 -0.83
N SER A 34 14.99 4.90 -1.66
CA SER A 34 14.27 3.64 -1.93
C SER A 34 15.13 2.57 -2.59
N ARG A 35 16.18 2.97 -3.32
CA ARG A 35 17.14 2.04 -3.97
C ARG A 35 18.21 1.52 -3.02
N ASP A 36 18.47 2.28 -1.95
CA ASP A 36 19.46 1.91 -0.93
C ASP A 36 18.84 1.06 0.20
N MET A 37 17.52 0.81 0.12
CA MET A 37 16.82 -0.06 1.09
C MET A 37 17.19 -1.53 0.89
N GLU A 38 17.24 -2.28 2.00
CA GLU A 38 17.32 -3.73 1.96
C GLU A 38 16.29 -4.32 0.98
N PRO A 39 16.57 -5.42 0.28
CA PRO A 39 15.60 -6.02 -0.62
C PRO A 39 14.24 -6.26 0.05
N PRO A 40 13.11 -6.09 -0.68
CA PRO A 40 11.80 -6.39 -0.11
C PRO A 40 11.67 -7.89 0.18
N ARG A 41 10.86 -8.24 1.16
CA ARG A 41 10.46 -9.62 1.44
C ARG A 41 9.60 -10.15 0.29
N ASP A 42 9.69 -11.45 0.01
CA ASP A 42 8.98 -12.07 -1.11
C ASP A 42 7.48 -12.25 -0.80
N ALA A 43 6.69 -11.20 -1.07
CA ALA A 43 5.25 -11.20 -0.90
C ALA A 43 4.57 -12.17 -1.87
N ARG A 44 5.13 -12.38 -3.07
CA ARG A 44 4.60 -13.31 -4.06
C ARG A 44 4.70 -14.76 -3.57
N ALA A 45 5.87 -15.17 -3.08
CA ALA A 45 6.05 -16.52 -2.51
C ALA A 45 5.14 -16.73 -1.30
N ALA A 46 4.97 -15.72 -0.44
CA ALA A 46 4.08 -15.82 0.72
C ALA A 46 2.61 -16.08 0.33
N LEU A 47 2.15 -15.54 -0.81
CA LEU A 47 0.78 -15.70 -1.30
C LEU A 47 0.56 -16.92 -2.19
N LEU A 48 1.57 -17.39 -2.92
CA LEU A 48 1.48 -18.53 -3.86
C LEU A 48 1.69 -19.91 -3.20
N ARG A 49 1.80 -19.96 -1.89
CA ARG A 49 1.91 -21.21 -1.14
C ARG A 49 0.68 -22.12 -1.31
N THR A 50 0.83 -23.43 -1.05
CA THR A 50 -0.29 -24.37 -1.06
C THR A 50 -1.28 -24.05 0.05
N GLY A 51 -2.56 -24.05 -0.27
CA GLY A 51 -3.66 -23.78 0.65
C GLY A 51 -4.17 -22.34 0.54
N CYS A 52 -4.92 -21.88 1.55
CA CYS A 52 -5.43 -20.53 1.61
C CYS A 52 -4.40 -19.59 2.23
N SER A 53 -4.04 -18.52 1.53
CA SER A 53 -3.21 -17.45 2.08
C SER A 53 -4.10 -16.38 2.71
N VAL A 54 -3.69 -15.87 3.87
CA VAL A 54 -4.42 -14.86 4.62
C VAL A 54 -3.66 -13.55 4.60
N ILE A 55 -4.36 -12.49 4.19
CA ILE A 55 -3.90 -11.09 4.32
C ILE A 55 -4.74 -10.44 5.41
N THR A 56 -4.11 -9.84 6.41
CA THR A 56 -4.79 -9.00 7.40
C THR A 56 -4.42 -7.55 7.21
N GLU A 57 -5.32 -6.64 7.63
CA GLU A 57 -5.12 -5.22 7.48
C GLU A 57 -5.15 -4.51 8.82
N LEU A 58 -4.09 -3.78 9.12
CA LEU A 58 -4.00 -2.83 10.23
C LEU A 58 -4.57 -1.49 9.78
N LYS A 59 -5.58 -0.99 10.47
CA LYS A 59 -6.17 0.33 10.20
C LYS A 59 -6.77 0.95 11.46
N ARG A 60 -6.73 2.28 11.54
CA ARG A 60 -7.24 3.06 12.68
C ARG A 60 -8.71 3.40 12.54
N ALA A 61 -9.14 3.68 11.33
CA ALA A 61 -10.49 4.16 11.04
C ALA A 61 -11.00 3.61 9.69
N VAL A 62 -12.29 3.77 9.46
CA VAL A 62 -12.92 3.53 8.15
C VAL A 62 -13.62 4.81 7.68
N PRO A 63 -13.68 5.07 6.37
CA PRO A 63 -14.47 6.15 5.82
C PRO A 63 -15.91 6.01 6.31
N TYR A 64 -16.48 7.10 6.78
CA TYR A 64 -17.88 7.17 7.29
C TYR A 64 -18.20 6.36 8.56
N GLY A 65 -17.27 5.55 9.08
CA GLY A 65 -17.48 4.73 10.28
C GLY A 65 -16.72 5.21 11.52
N GLY A 66 -15.80 6.14 11.34
CA GLY A 66 -14.94 6.63 12.42
C GLY A 66 -13.87 5.64 12.86
N GLU A 67 -13.36 5.80 14.06
CA GLU A 67 -12.35 4.92 14.62
C GLU A 67 -12.88 3.50 14.82
N ILE A 68 -12.12 2.50 14.35
CA ILE A 68 -12.43 1.07 14.55
C ILE A 68 -11.89 0.62 15.89
N ALA A 69 -10.69 1.11 16.23
CA ALA A 69 -10.01 0.79 17.46
C ALA A 69 -9.15 1.96 17.89
N HIS A 70 -9.10 2.18 19.20
CA HIS A 70 -8.22 3.19 19.75
C HIS A 70 -6.78 2.70 19.72
N VAL A 71 -6.08 3.01 18.64
CA VAL A 71 -4.64 2.73 18.49
C VAL A 71 -3.88 3.97 18.89
N GLY A 72 -3.39 3.98 20.12
CA GLY A 72 -2.75 5.15 20.69
C GLY A 72 -1.34 5.43 20.16
N SER A 73 -0.64 4.40 19.67
CA SER A 73 0.79 4.55 19.29
C SER A 73 1.23 3.57 18.20
N ALA A 74 2.39 3.84 17.61
CA ALA A 74 3.05 2.95 16.65
C ALA A 74 3.48 1.61 17.31
N GLU A 75 3.82 1.62 18.62
CA GLU A 75 4.17 0.42 19.37
C GLU A 75 2.97 -0.54 19.46
N GLN A 76 1.76 -0.01 19.60
CA GLN A 76 0.54 -0.82 19.62
C GLN A 76 0.25 -1.44 18.25
N MET A 77 0.54 -0.71 17.14
CA MET A 77 0.51 -1.28 15.79
C MET A 77 1.49 -2.45 15.64
N ALA A 78 2.70 -2.29 16.15
CA ALA A 78 3.72 -3.34 16.16
C ALA A 78 3.29 -4.57 16.98
N GLU A 79 2.64 -4.38 18.11
CA GLU A 79 2.12 -5.47 18.95
C GLU A 79 1.00 -6.25 18.23
N TRP A 80 0.09 -5.55 17.57
CA TRP A 80 -0.97 -6.20 16.78
C TRP A 80 -0.38 -6.96 15.58
N ALA A 81 0.61 -6.39 14.92
CA ALA A 81 1.29 -7.06 13.81
C ALA A 81 1.90 -8.39 14.27
N ARG A 82 2.63 -8.41 15.40
CA ARG A 82 3.17 -9.65 15.99
C ARG A 82 2.07 -10.66 16.34
N THR A 83 0.97 -10.20 16.88
CA THR A 83 -0.16 -11.06 17.23
C THR A 83 -0.76 -11.74 15.99
N PHE A 84 -0.99 -10.98 14.92
CA PHE A 84 -1.52 -11.55 13.67
C PHE A 84 -0.52 -12.49 12.99
N GLU A 85 0.77 -12.15 12.97
CA GLU A 85 1.81 -13.06 12.46
C GLU A 85 1.82 -14.37 13.24
N HIS A 86 1.75 -14.33 14.57
CA HIS A 86 1.67 -15.52 15.42
C HIS A 86 0.44 -16.37 15.13
N CYS A 87 -0.67 -15.76 14.69
CA CYS A 87 -1.89 -16.45 14.25
C CYS A 87 -1.77 -17.05 12.85
N GLY A 88 -0.63 -16.94 12.17
CA GLY A 88 -0.37 -17.57 10.87
C GLY A 88 -0.82 -16.76 9.66
N VAL A 89 -0.85 -15.43 9.76
CA VAL A 89 -1.05 -14.53 8.64
C VAL A 89 0.15 -14.58 7.70
N HIS A 90 -0.08 -14.45 6.40
CA HIS A 90 0.95 -14.63 5.38
C HIS A 90 1.48 -13.32 4.81
N LEU A 91 0.64 -12.29 4.80
CA LEU A 91 0.98 -10.93 4.40
C LEU A 91 0.21 -9.95 5.27
N MET A 92 0.88 -8.94 5.77
CA MET A 92 0.29 -7.85 6.52
C MET A 92 0.06 -6.65 5.61
N ALA A 93 -1.14 -6.08 5.62
CA ALA A 93 -1.41 -4.77 5.05
C ALA A 93 -1.49 -3.72 6.15
N CYS A 94 -0.95 -2.54 5.93
CA CYS A 94 -1.09 -1.41 6.83
C CYS A 94 -1.63 -0.20 6.06
N GLN A 95 -2.74 0.36 6.53
CA GLN A 95 -3.30 1.59 5.97
C GLN A 95 -2.34 2.75 6.21
N THR A 96 -1.98 3.43 5.11
CA THR A 96 -1.10 4.61 5.13
C THR A 96 -1.83 5.89 4.73
N ASP A 97 -3.06 5.78 4.24
CA ASP A 97 -3.92 6.91 3.91
C ASP A 97 -4.40 7.64 5.18
N PHE A 98 -3.89 8.85 5.37
CA PHE A 98 -4.24 9.68 6.52
C PHE A 98 -5.66 10.25 6.43
N ARG A 99 -6.08 10.74 5.25
CA ARG A 99 -7.36 11.45 5.11
C ARG A 99 -8.58 10.59 5.41
N ARG A 100 -8.54 9.31 5.04
CA ARG A 100 -9.71 8.42 5.09
C ARG A 100 -9.64 7.38 6.19
N PHE A 101 -8.43 6.97 6.54
CA PHE A 101 -8.20 5.86 7.47
C PHE A 101 -7.36 6.24 8.68
N HIS A 102 -6.93 7.50 8.80
CA HIS A 102 -6.03 8.01 9.84
C HIS A 102 -4.72 7.21 9.93
N GLY A 103 -4.33 6.60 8.80
CA GLY A 103 -3.10 5.79 8.70
C GLY A 103 -1.84 6.64 8.54
N SER A 104 -0.69 5.99 8.67
CA SER A 104 0.60 6.63 8.44
C SER A 104 1.66 5.63 7.96
N LEU A 105 2.68 6.14 7.29
CA LEU A 105 3.85 5.35 6.90
C LEU A 105 4.68 4.95 8.13
N GLU A 106 4.67 5.74 9.18
CA GLU A 106 5.33 5.46 10.47
C GLU A 106 4.70 4.25 11.16
N ASP A 107 3.36 4.12 11.15
CA ASP A 107 2.66 2.94 11.65
C ASP A 107 3.08 1.68 10.87
N MET A 108 3.15 1.79 9.54
CA MET A 108 3.60 0.70 8.69
C MET A 108 5.05 0.31 8.99
N ALA A 109 5.94 1.27 9.15
CA ALA A 109 7.35 1.00 9.47
C ALA A 109 7.50 0.32 10.83
N ALA A 110 6.76 0.76 11.85
CA ALA A 110 6.76 0.14 13.17
C ALA A 110 6.24 -1.30 13.12
N ALA A 111 5.13 -1.53 12.44
CA ALA A 111 4.58 -2.88 12.23
C ALA A 111 5.57 -3.76 11.45
N ARG A 112 6.16 -3.24 10.36
CA ARG A 112 7.13 -3.95 9.52
C ARG A 112 8.39 -4.38 10.27
N ALA A 113 8.88 -3.53 11.17
CA ALA A 113 10.05 -3.82 12.00
C ALA A 113 9.77 -4.90 13.07
N ALA A 114 8.52 -5.17 13.37
CA ALA A 114 8.10 -6.09 14.43
C ALA A 114 7.78 -7.52 13.95
N ILE A 115 7.72 -7.75 12.63
CA ILE A 115 7.32 -9.02 12.00
C ILE A 115 8.30 -9.43 10.93
N ASP A 116 8.25 -10.71 10.51
CA ASP A 116 9.09 -11.27 9.44
C ASP A 116 8.30 -11.53 8.14
N ILE A 117 6.96 -11.56 8.19
CA ILE A 117 6.12 -11.69 7.00
C ILE A 117 6.14 -10.41 6.15
N PRO A 118 5.84 -10.48 4.83
CA PRO A 118 5.81 -9.30 3.96
C PRO A 118 4.75 -8.28 4.38
N MET A 119 5.06 -7.00 4.13
CA MET A 119 4.22 -5.84 4.44
C MET A 119 3.72 -5.16 3.16
N MET A 120 2.41 -4.95 3.02
CA MET A 120 1.80 -4.16 1.96
C MET A 120 1.46 -2.75 2.48
N SER A 121 1.92 -1.72 1.79
CA SER A 121 1.43 -0.36 2.01
C SER A 121 0.02 -0.25 1.43
N ARG A 122 -1.01 -0.18 2.27
CA ARG A 122 -2.41 -0.06 1.84
C ARG A 122 -2.75 1.41 1.66
N ASP A 123 -2.81 1.87 0.41
CA ASP A 123 -3.07 3.26 0.02
C ASP A 123 -3.76 3.31 -1.37
N LEU A 124 -4.20 4.49 -1.79
CA LEU A 124 -4.59 4.77 -3.16
C LEU A 124 -3.36 5.25 -3.94
N ILE A 125 -2.77 4.34 -4.71
CA ILE A 125 -1.51 4.60 -5.41
C ILE A 125 -1.81 5.13 -6.82
N VAL A 126 -1.49 6.40 -7.06
CA VAL A 126 -1.72 7.09 -8.33
C VAL A 126 -0.46 7.79 -8.87
N ASP A 127 0.59 7.88 -8.05
CA ASP A 127 1.84 8.55 -8.41
C ASP A 127 3.06 7.72 -8.04
N PRO A 128 4.12 7.69 -8.88
CA PRO A 128 5.36 6.96 -8.59
C PRO A 128 6.09 7.43 -7.33
N TYR A 129 5.86 8.67 -6.88
CA TYR A 129 6.37 9.16 -5.59
C TYR A 129 5.95 8.25 -4.44
N GLN A 130 4.65 7.89 -4.38
CA GLN A 130 4.09 7.04 -3.32
C GLN A 130 4.76 5.66 -3.28
N ILE A 131 5.11 5.07 -4.43
CA ILE A 131 5.76 3.77 -4.52
C ILE A 131 7.17 3.83 -3.90
N HIS A 132 7.95 4.85 -4.26
CA HIS A 132 9.28 5.06 -3.70
C HIS A 132 9.22 5.39 -2.20
N GLU A 133 8.27 6.23 -1.80
CA GLU A 133 8.06 6.60 -0.41
C GLU A 133 7.68 5.37 0.43
N ALA A 134 6.70 4.58 0.01
CA ALA A 134 6.32 3.34 0.69
C ALA A 134 7.51 2.37 0.81
N ARG A 135 8.36 2.26 -0.23
CA ARG A 135 9.58 1.44 -0.17
C ARG A 135 10.55 1.94 0.91
N CYS A 136 10.72 3.26 1.06
CA CYS A 136 11.56 3.85 2.11
C CYS A 136 11.09 3.50 3.53
N PHE A 137 9.80 3.25 3.71
CA PHE A 137 9.20 2.82 4.98
C PHE A 137 9.04 1.29 5.11
N GLY A 138 9.62 0.53 4.17
CA GLY A 138 9.71 -0.91 4.26
C GLY A 138 8.58 -1.70 3.59
N ALA A 139 7.80 -1.10 2.68
CA ALA A 139 6.82 -1.85 1.91
C ALA A 139 7.50 -2.94 1.07
N ASP A 140 6.87 -4.12 1.04
CA ASP A 140 7.25 -5.28 0.25
C ASP A 140 6.25 -5.54 -0.89
N ALA A 141 5.04 -4.98 -0.78
CA ALA A 141 3.98 -5.04 -1.80
C ALA A 141 3.21 -3.72 -1.89
N ILE A 142 2.70 -3.43 -3.08
CA ILE A 142 1.94 -2.22 -3.41
C ILE A 142 0.63 -2.60 -4.11
N PRO A 143 -0.55 -2.11 -3.65
CA PRO A 143 -1.80 -2.28 -4.35
C PRO A 143 -1.93 -1.27 -5.49
N LEU A 144 -2.44 -1.71 -6.63
CA LEU A 144 -2.78 -0.86 -7.77
C LEU A 144 -4.25 -1.07 -8.13
N GLN A 145 -5.10 -0.08 -7.88
CA GLN A 145 -6.52 -0.12 -8.21
C GLN A 145 -6.73 0.29 -9.67
N VAL A 146 -7.16 -0.66 -10.52
CA VAL A 146 -7.35 -0.41 -11.96
C VAL A 146 -8.38 0.70 -12.23
N GLU A 147 -9.41 0.80 -11.39
CA GLU A 147 -10.44 1.84 -11.48
C GLU A 147 -9.88 3.27 -11.40
N LEU A 148 -8.81 3.48 -10.65
CA LEU A 148 -8.23 4.80 -10.40
C LEU A 148 -7.25 5.25 -11.49
N LEU A 149 -6.84 4.34 -12.39
CA LEU A 149 -5.68 4.54 -13.25
C LEU A 149 -6.06 4.41 -14.74
N GLU A 150 -5.62 5.37 -15.54
CA GLU A 150 -5.57 5.20 -16.99
C GLU A 150 -4.58 4.10 -17.39
N GLN A 151 -4.76 3.44 -18.54
CA GLN A 151 -3.98 2.28 -18.95
C GLN A 151 -2.47 2.53 -18.92
N ALA A 152 -2.02 3.61 -19.55
CA ALA A 152 -0.59 3.95 -19.59
C ALA A 152 -0.02 4.24 -18.18
N ARG A 153 -0.84 4.78 -17.27
CA ARG A 153 -0.44 5.03 -15.87
C ARG A 153 -0.34 3.72 -15.09
N LEU A 154 -1.28 2.81 -15.27
CA LEU A 154 -1.25 1.47 -14.67
C LEU A 154 0.03 0.72 -15.06
N GLU A 155 0.35 0.69 -16.37
CA GLU A 155 1.56 0.07 -16.90
C GLU A 155 2.83 0.68 -16.27
N ALA A 156 2.92 2.01 -16.24
CA ALA A 156 4.09 2.71 -15.69
C ALA A 156 4.26 2.51 -14.17
N LEU A 157 3.16 2.42 -13.41
CA LEU A 157 3.22 2.16 -11.97
C LEU A 157 3.56 0.70 -11.68
N LEU A 158 3.04 -0.24 -12.48
CA LEU A 158 3.38 -1.66 -12.38
C LEU A 158 4.88 -1.87 -12.59
N ASP A 159 5.44 -1.35 -13.70
CA ASP A 159 6.88 -1.37 -13.96
C ASP A 159 7.69 -0.77 -12.80
N ARG A 160 7.17 0.30 -12.21
CA ARG A 160 7.84 0.96 -11.07
C ARG A 160 7.91 0.08 -9.84
N VAL A 161 6.81 -0.58 -9.48
CA VAL A 161 6.75 -1.52 -8.34
C VAL A 161 7.76 -2.64 -8.55
N GLU A 162 7.72 -3.27 -9.72
CA GLU A 162 8.60 -4.39 -10.08
C GLU A 162 10.07 -3.98 -10.13
N SER A 163 10.39 -2.78 -10.64
CA SER A 163 11.76 -2.26 -10.69
C SER A 163 12.41 -2.06 -9.31
N LEU A 164 11.61 -2.01 -8.26
CA LEU A 164 12.06 -1.94 -6.86
C LEU A 164 12.03 -3.32 -6.16
N GLY A 165 11.72 -4.40 -6.90
CA GLY A 165 11.63 -5.75 -6.39
C GLY A 165 10.40 -6.04 -5.55
N MET A 166 9.45 -5.11 -5.45
CA MET A 166 8.21 -5.29 -4.72
C MET A 166 7.17 -6.08 -5.54
N ALA A 167 6.21 -6.70 -4.87
CA ALA A 167 5.06 -7.32 -5.52
C ALA A 167 3.95 -6.27 -5.78
N ALA A 168 3.41 -6.25 -6.99
CA ALA A 168 2.18 -5.51 -7.27
C ALA A 168 0.96 -6.40 -7.02
N ILE A 169 -0.03 -5.85 -6.30
CA ILE A 169 -1.34 -6.49 -6.11
C ILE A 169 -2.36 -5.65 -6.89
N VAL A 170 -2.72 -6.12 -8.08
CA VAL A 170 -3.63 -5.40 -8.97
C VAL A 170 -5.06 -5.70 -8.60
N GLU A 171 -5.79 -4.68 -8.15
CA GLU A 171 -7.17 -4.77 -7.71
C GLU A 171 -8.13 -4.49 -8.87
N VAL A 172 -9.03 -5.44 -9.14
CA VAL A 172 -10.01 -5.40 -10.23
C VAL A 172 -11.41 -5.69 -9.70
N ARG A 173 -12.45 -5.06 -10.29
CA ARG A 173 -13.84 -5.19 -9.86
C ARG A 173 -14.76 -5.84 -10.90
N ASN A 174 -14.31 -5.91 -12.15
CA ASN A 174 -15.09 -6.43 -13.27
C ASN A 174 -14.19 -6.98 -14.37
N CYS A 175 -14.78 -7.69 -15.34
CA CYS A 175 -14.02 -8.33 -16.41
C CYS A 175 -13.23 -7.34 -17.28
N ALA A 176 -13.75 -6.14 -17.52
CA ALA A 176 -13.03 -5.14 -18.32
C ALA A 176 -11.76 -4.64 -17.60
N GLU A 177 -11.79 -4.55 -16.28
CA GLU A 177 -10.60 -4.25 -15.47
C GLU A 177 -9.61 -5.40 -15.45
N VAL A 178 -10.08 -6.66 -15.44
CA VAL A 178 -9.21 -7.84 -15.60
C VAL A 178 -8.46 -7.78 -16.93
N ASP A 179 -9.16 -7.48 -18.04
CA ASP A 179 -8.54 -7.36 -19.37
C ASP A 179 -7.47 -6.25 -19.39
N ARG A 180 -7.74 -5.14 -18.69
CA ARG A 180 -6.79 -4.03 -18.53
C ARG A 180 -5.57 -4.43 -17.71
N ALA A 181 -5.76 -5.17 -16.63
CA ALA A 181 -4.68 -5.67 -15.78
C ALA A 181 -3.76 -6.63 -16.57
N ILE A 182 -4.35 -7.61 -17.26
CA ILE A 182 -3.62 -8.55 -18.12
C ILE A 182 -2.83 -7.80 -19.20
N LYS A 183 -3.45 -6.82 -19.86
CA LYS A 183 -2.78 -5.98 -20.87
C LYS A 183 -1.60 -5.20 -20.28
N ALA A 184 -1.68 -4.79 -19.01
CA ALA A 184 -0.60 -4.09 -18.33
C ALA A 184 0.57 -5.01 -17.91
N GLY A 185 0.41 -6.33 -18.03
CA GLY A 185 1.44 -7.33 -17.70
C GLY A 185 1.32 -7.93 -16.30
N SER A 186 0.18 -7.72 -15.63
CA SER A 186 -0.11 -8.30 -14.31
C SER A 186 -0.38 -9.79 -14.37
#